data_5e5bb4d72762aad319f58fbb2b47b5b3
#
_entry.id   5e5bb4d72762aad319f58fbb2b47b5b3
#
_cell.length_a   1.000
_cell.length_b   1.000
_cell.length_c   1.000
_cell.angle_alpha   90.00
_cell.angle_beta   90.00
_cell.angle_gamma   90.00
#
_symmetry.space_group_name_H-M   'P 1'
#
loop_
_entity.id
_entity.type
_entity.pdbx_description
1 polymer ?
#
loop_
_entity_poly.entity_id
_entity_poly.type
_entity_poly.pdbx_seq_one_letter_code
_entity_poly.pdbx_strand_id
1 'polypeptide(L)'
;MDKRVLFFLGGNLVRLSLLLVAVSTISFILLANSPIDPIDAYFINKAASAEQHALVAAYWGFDKPPLERFLIWAGNILHGDFGTSFIYRAPVLEVIREKFRLTLLLMLTAWVLWGVIGFTLGVLAGMYRGSRLDKAIQGFSLLCVSVPVFWLGLLFLMIFAVKLQWFPLALAAPIGKLHEEVTLAEQIHHLILPALTLSVTGISAMTLQTREKMIEVMGTNYMLFAKARGENLWQRVRRHGLRNVLMPVVTLQFASFNELFGGAVLAETVFSYPGLGGTVTMAGLRGDLSLLLGIAIFSAVFVFVGNLIANILYGIVDPQLREGRGML
;
A
#
# COMPACT_ATOMS: atom_id res chain seq x y z
N MET A 1 -14.37 12.49 29.03
CA MET A 1 -13.45 12.43 27.88
C MET A 1 -12.49 13.60 28.04
N ASP A 2 -11.18 13.34 28.04
CA ASP A 2 -10.18 14.38 28.32
C ASP A 2 -10.21 15.45 27.22
N LYS A 3 -10.17 16.75 27.56
CA LYS A 3 -10.20 17.87 26.60
C LYS A 3 -9.11 17.76 25.55
N ARG A 4 -7.97 17.14 25.89
CA ARG A 4 -6.85 16.88 24.99
C ARG A 4 -7.22 15.88 23.89
N VAL A 5 -7.94 14.80 24.23
CA VAL A 5 -8.42 13.79 23.27
C VAL A 5 -9.40 14.41 22.28
N LEU A 6 -10.31 15.24 22.76
CA LEU A 6 -11.27 15.98 21.91
C LEU A 6 -10.55 16.94 20.95
N PHE A 7 -9.54 17.66 21.41
CA PHE A 7 -8.75 18.56 20.56
C PHE A 7 -7.94 17.79 19.51
N PHE A 8 -7.34 16.67 19.90
CA PHE A 8 -6.61 15.77 18.97
C PHE A 8 -7.54 15.19 17.90
N LEU A 9 -8.71 14.66 18.29
CA LEU A 9 -9.69 14.13 17.34
C LEU A 9 -10.24 15.22 16.44
N GLY A 10 -10.57 16.39 16.99
CA GLY A 10 -11.05 17.53 16.20
C GLY A 10 -10.03 18.03 15.18
N GLY A 11 -8.76 18.16 15.58
CA GLY A 11 -7.68 18.55 14.68
C GLY A 11 -7.45 17.55 13.54
N ASN A 12 -7.53 16.24 13.82
CA ASN A 12 -7.42 15.20 12.80
C ASN A 12 -8.63 15.18 11.87
N LEU A 13 -9.84 15.42 12.38
CA LEU A 13 -11.05 15.51 11.55
C LEU A 13 -11.00 16.69 10.59
N VAL A 14 -10.52 17.86 11.03
CA VAL A 14 -10.31 19.03 10.17
C VAL A 14 -9.27 18.71 9.08
N ARG A 15 -8.15 18.08 9.44
CA ARG A 15 -7.12 17.68 8.46
C ARG A 15 -7.67 16.71 7.42
N LEU A 16 -8.46 15.70 7.86
CA LEU A 16 -9.11 14.77 6.93
C LEU A 16 -10.06 15.48 5.99
N SER A 17 -10.93 16.35 6.53
CA SER A 17 -11.88 17.11 5.71
C SER A 17 -11.18 17.98 4.67
N LEU A 18 -10.13 18.70 5.06
CA LEU A 18 -9.33 19.51 4.14
C LEU A 18 -8.65 18.66 3.06
N LEU A 19 -8.10 17.50 3.45
CA LEU A 19 -7.50 16.54 2.52
C LEU A 19 -8.53 16.03 1.51
N LEU A 20 -9.72 15.62 1.97
CA LEU A 20 -10.78 15.11 1.09
C LEU A 20 -11.26 16.18 0.12
N VAL A 21 -11.46 17.41 0.58
CA VAL A 21 -11.84 18.53 -0.30
C VAL A 21 -10.76 18.79 -1.33
N ALA A 22 -9.49 18.86 -0.91
CA ALA A 22 -8.37 19.12 -1.82
C ALA A 22 -8.22 18.00 -2.88
N VAL A 23 -8.20 16.73 -2.45
CA VAL A 23 -8.08 15.58 -3.35
C VAL A 23 -9.24 15.53 -4.34
N SER A 24 -10.48 15.69 -3.85
CA SER A 24 -11.68 15.66 -4.70
C SER A 24 -11.67 16.78 -5.73
N THR A 25 -11.36 18.00 -5.29
CA THR A 25 -11.33 19.18 -6.17
C THR A 25 -10.25 19.04 -7.24
N ILE A 26 -9.01 18.67 -6.85
CA ILE A 26 -7.90 18.51 -7.79
C ILE A 26 -8.21 17.38 -8.78
N SER A 27 -8.66 16.22 -8.30
CA SER A 27 -8.99 15.08 -9.17
C SER A 27 -10.12 15.45 -10.15
N PHE A 28 -11.13 16.15 -9.68
CA PHE A 28 -12.23 16.60 -10.53
C PHE A 28 -11.75 17.60 -11.61
N ILE A 29 -10.95 18.60 -11.23
CA ILE A 29 -10.39 19.59 -12.18
C ILE A 29 -9.55 18.90 -13.24
N LEU A 30 -8.68 17.98 -12.85
CA LEU A 30 -7.84 17.23 -13.79
C LEU A 30 -8.70 16.42 -14.78
N LEU A 31 -9.75 15.77 -14.29
CA LEU A 31 -10.62 14.97 -15.13
C LEU A 31 -11.53 15.82 -16.03
N ALA A 32 -12.06 16.93 -15.51
CA ALA A 32 -12.88 17.86 -16.27
C ALA A 32 -12.13 18.53 -17.44
N ASN A 33 -10.80 18.63 -17.31
CA ASN A 33 -9.91 19.14 -18.37
C ASN A 33 -9.18 18.03 -19.15
N SER A 34 -9.56 16.77 -18.94
CA SER A 34 -9.00 15.64 -19.68
C SER A 34 -9.40 15.74 -21.15
N PRO A 35 -8.48 15.45 -22.09
CA PRO A 35 -8.82 15.37 -23.52
C PRO A 35 -9.66 14.14 -23.88
N ILE A 36 -9.88 13.23 -22.95
CA ILE A 36 -10.66 12.00 -23.15
C ILE A 36 -12.12 12.32 -22.89
N ASP A 37 -12.97 12.15 -23.92
CA ASP A 37 -14.41 12.20 -23.75
C ASP A 37 -14.89 10.90 -23.06
N PRO A 38 -15.47 10.99 -21.85
CA PRO A 38 -15.95 9.83 -21.12
C PRO A 38 -17.06 9.07 -21.86
N ILE A 39 -17.82 9.74 -22.71
CA ILE A 39 -18.92 9.14 -23.47
C ILE A 39 -18.36 8.32 -24.63
N ASP A 40 -17.38 8.85 -25.35
CA ASP A 40 -16.67 8.11 -26.40
C ASP A 40 -15.95 6.88 -25.80
N ALA A 41 -15.36 7.03 -24.60
CA ALA A 41 -14.75 5.93 -23.87
C ALA A 41 -15.76 4.84 -23.45
N TYR A 42 -17.00 5.21 -23.15
CA TYR A 42 -18.09 4.26 -22.84
C TYR A 42 -18.47 3.39 -24.04
N PHE A 43 -18.51 3.98 -25.24
CA PHE A 43 -18.93 3.25 -26.44
C PHE A 43 -17.85 2.31 -27.01
N ILE A 44 -16.61 2.38 -26.59
CA ILE A 44 -15.46 1.54 -26.99
C ILE A 44 -15.58 1.03 -28.42
N ASN A 45 -15.08 1.79 -29.40
CA ASN A 45 -15.03 1.42 -30.84
C ASN A 45 -16.38 1.19 -31.51
N LYS A 46 -17.51 1.57 -30.93
CA LYS A 46 -18.80 1.59 -31.61
C LYS A 46 -19.14 3.04 -31.94
N ALA A 47 -19.37 3.32 -33.21
CA ALA A 47 -19.90 4.60 -33.65
C ALA A 47 -21.29 4.79 -32.99
N ALA A 48 -21.35 5.58 -31.92
CA ALA A 48 -22.62 5.95 -31.29
C ALA A 48 -23.36 6.95 -32.19
N SER A 49 -24.68 6.79 -32.35
CA SER A 49 -25.47 7.86 -32.97
C SER A 49 -25.49 9.09 -32.05
N ALA A 50 -25.68 10.27 -32.63
CA ALA A 50 -25.80 11.51 -31.89
C ALA A 50 -26.88 11.43 -30.78
N GLU A 51 -27.95 10.70 -31.04
CA GLU A 51 -29.02 10.44 -30.07
C GLU A 51 -28.57 9.54 -28.90
N GLN A 52 -27.83 8.48 -29.20
CA GLN A 52 -27.24 7.61 -28.14
C GLN A 52 -26.25 8.36 -27.29
N HIS A 53 -25.42 9.19 -27.91
CA HIS A 53 -24.47 10.06 -27.20
C HIS A 53 -25.20 11.02 -26.25
N ALA A 54 -26.27 11.70 -26.72
CA ALA A 54 -27.07 12.60 -25.89
C ALA A 54 -27.76 11.88 -24.73
N LEU A 55 -28.30 10.68 -24.96
CA LEU A 55 -28.94 9.88 -23.89
C LEU A 55 -27.94 9.47 -22.81
N VAL A 56 -26.73 9.03 -23.19
CA VAL A 56 -25.69 8.67 -22.24
C VAL A 56 -25.17 9.92 -21.50
N ALA A 57 -25.01 11.04 -22.20
CA ALA A 57 -24.64 12.33 -21.61
C ALA A 57 -25.63 12.76 -20.52
N ALA A 58 -26.92 12.69 -20.81
CA ALA A 58 -27.98 13.05 -19.88
C ALA A 58 -28.05 12.07 -18.69
N TYR A 59 -27.91 10.77 -18.94
CA TYR A 59 -27.94 9.75 -17.89
C TYR A 59 -26.79 9.90 -16.88
N TRP A 60 -25.58 10.25 -17.34
CA TRP A 60 -24.40 10.43 -16.50
C TRP A 60 -24.18 11.89 -16.07
N GLY A 61 -25.05 12.82 -16.51
CA GLY A 61 -24.98 14.24 -16.20
C GLY A 61 -23.82 14.98 -16.88
N PHE A 62 -23.27 14.44 -17.98
CA PHE A 62 -22.19 15.10 -18.75
C PHE A 62 -22.70 16.30 -19.55
N ASP A 63 -24.01 16.46 -19.68
CA ASP A 63 -24.69 17.62 -20.28
C ASP A 63 -24.63 18.88 -19.41
N LYS A 64 -24.27 18.72 -18.10
CA LYS A 64 -24.21 19.82 -17.14
C LYS A 64 -22.83 20.47 -17.08
N PRO A 65 -22.77 21.79 -16.69
CA PRO A 65 -21.50 22.46 -16.45
C PRO A 65 -20.63 21.73 -15.41
N PRO A 66 -19.28 21.75 -15.52
CA PRO A 66 -18.38 21.03 -14.62
C PRO A 66 -18.62 21.32 -13.14
N LEU A 67 -18.85 22.59 -12.78
CA LEU A 67 -19.09 22.97 -11.39
C LEU A 67 -20.39 22.35 -10.84
N GLU A 68 -21.45 22.34 -11.63
CA GLU A 68 -22.74 21.75 -11.22
C GLU A 68 -22.58 20.23 -11.03
N ARG A 69 -21.87 19.56 -11.93
CA ARG A 69 -21.53 18.11 -11.78
C ARG A 69 -20.78 17.83 -10.49
N PHE A 70 -19.77 18.68 -10.18
CA PHE A 70 -19.00 18.52 -8.95
C PHE A 70 -19.86 18.68 -7.70
N LEU A 71 -20.75 19.70 -7.66
CA LEU A 71 -21.62 19.93 -6.52
C LEU A 71 -22.65 18.81 -6.32
N ILE A 72 -23.23 18.30 -7.42
CA ILE A 72 -24.16 17.16 -7.37
C ILE A 72 -23.44 15.92 -6.84
N TRP A 73 -22.26 15.62 -7.40
CA TRP A 73 -21.44 14.50 -7.00
C TRP A 73 -21.02 14.62 -5.52
N ALA A 74 -20.54 15.78 -5.08
CA ALA A 74 -20.16 16.02 -3.69
C ALA A 74 -21.36 15.88 -2.73
N GLY A 75 -22.56 16.35 -3.13
CA GLY A 75 -23.78 16.16 -2.39
C GLY A 75 -24.14 14.68 -2.23
N ASN A 76 -24.08 13.90 -3.31
CA ASN A 76 -24.35 12.46 -3.29
C ASN A 76 -23.37 11.71 -2.37
N ILE A 77 -22.08 12.03 -2.43
CA ILE A 77 -21.05 11.43 -1.55
C ILE A 77 -21.37 11.68 -0.06
N LEU A 78 -21.83 12.87 0.30
CA LEU A 78 -22.22 13.16 1.70
C LEU A 78 -23.40 12.31 2.18
N HIS A 79 -24.22 11.80 1.27
CA HIS A 79 -25.29 10.84 1.56
C HIS A 79 -24.87 9.37 1.40
N GLY A 80 -23.59 9.11 1.10
CA GLY A 80 -23.03 7.76 0.93
C GLY A 80 -23.23 7.17 -0.47
N ASP A 81 -23.75 7.95 -1.42
CA ASP A 81 -23.89 7.53 -2.82
C ASP A 81 -22.66 7.93 -3.63
N PHE A 82 -21.83 6.96 -3.93
CA PHE A 82 -20.63 7.10 -4.75
C PHE A 82 -20.91 6.97 -6.26
N GLY A 83 -22.17 6.76 -6.64
CA GLY A 83 -22.60 6.54 -8.00
C GLY A 83 -22.27 5.15 -8.52
N THR A 84 -22.37 5.02 -9.86
CA THR A 84 -22.13 3.77 -10.58
C THR A 84 -20.96 3.92 -11.53
N SER A 85 -20.08 2.93 -11.58
CA SER A 85 -19.01 2.83 -12.57
C SER A 85 -19.58 2.41 -13.93
N PHE A 86 -19.26 3.13 -14.98
CA PHE A 86 -19.68 2.71 -16.32
C PHE A 86 -18.77 1.62 -16.90
N ILE A 87 -17.53 1.50 -16.44
CA ILE A 87 -16.61 0.44 -16.85
C ILE A 87 -17.09 -0.91 -16.31
N TYR A 88 -17.40 -0.97 -15.01
CA TYR A 88 -17.80 -2.20 -14.33
C TYR A 88 -19.31 -2.43 -14.31
N ARG A 89 -20.12 -1.42 -14.67
CA ARG A 89 -21.61 -1.43 -14.62
C ARG A 89 -22.14 -1.87 -13.27
N ALA A 90 -21.48 -1.42 -12.21
CA ALA A 90 -21.76 -1.75 -10.81
C ALA A 90 -21.60 -0.51 -9.91
N PRO A 91 -22.22 -0.49 -8.73
CA PRO A 91 -21.99 0.57 -7.75
C PRO A 91 -20.51 0.72 -7.41
N VAL A 92 -20.03 1.96 -7.35
CA VAL A 92 -18.60 2.27 -7.11
C VAL A 92 -18.09 1.62 -5.82
N LEU A 93 -18.89 1.65 -4.75
CA LEU A 93 -18.49 1.05 -3.46
C LEU A 93 -18.30 -0.47 -3.56
N GLU A 94 -19.10 -1.16 -4.37
CA GLU A 94 -18.96 -2.59 -4.58
C GLU A 94 -17.66 -2.91 -5.33
N VAL A 95 -17.37 -2.14 -6.38
CA VAL A 95 -16.11 -2.27 -7.12
C VAL A 95 -14.91 -2.01 -6.20
N ILE A 96 -14.95 -0.93 -5.41
CA ILE A 96 -13.89 -0.62 -4.44
C ILE A 96 -13.71 -1.78 -3.45
N ARG A 97 -14.79 -2.29 -2.86
CA ARG A 97 -14.74 -3.38 -1.89
C ARG A 97 -14.08 -4.64 -2.46
N GLU A 98 -14.49 -5.04 -3.66
CA GLU A 98 -13.94 -6.22 -4.34
C GLU A 98 -12.44 -6.05 -4.63
N LYS A 99 -12.07 -4.95 -5.28
CA LYS A 99 -10.69 -4.69 -5.71
C LYS A 99 -9.76 -4.42 -4.53
N PHE A 100 -10.22 -3.67 -3.54
CA PHE A 100 -9.44 -3.38 -2.33
C PHE A 100 -9.13 -4.63 -1.51
N ARG A 101 -10.03 -5.61 -1.46
CA ARG A 101 -9.76 -6.90 -0.79
C ARG A 101 -8.48 -7.55 -1.34
N LEU A 102 -8.30 -7.54 -2.66
CA LEU A 102 -7.12 -8.12 -3.31
C LEU A 102 -5.87 -7.26 -3.05
N THR A 103 -5.97 -5.94 -3.18
CA THR A 103 -4.88 -5.02 -2.81
C THR A 103 -4.47 -5.20 -1.35
N LEU A 104 -5.42 -5.29 -0.43
CA LEU A 104 -5.14 -5.48 0.99
C LEU A 104 -4.43 -6.81 1.25
N LEU A 105 -4.85 -7.90 0.60
CA LEU A 105 -4.19 -9.20 0.70
C LEU A 105 -2.74 -9.13 0.20
N LEU A 106 -2.49 -8.46 -0.93
CA LEU A 106 -1.16 -8.22 -1.46
C LEU A 106 -0.31 -7.41 -0.49
N MET A 107 -0.85 -6.31 0.03
CA MET A 107 -0.15 -5.44 1.00
C MET A 107 0.18 -6.17 2.29
N LEU A 108 -0.77 -6.89 2.88
CA LEU A 108 -0.54 -7.63 4.12
C LEU A 108 0.52 -8.73 3.93
N THR A 109 0.47 -9.45 2.82
CA THR A 109 1.49 -10.47 2.51
C THR A 109 2.86 -9.83 2.33
N ALA A 110 2.97 -8.76 1.57
CA ALA A 110 4.22 -8.03 1.39
C ALA A 110 4.74 -7.45 2.72
N TRP A 111 3.84 -6.92 3.56
CA TRP A 111 4.17 -6.37 4.87
C TRP A 111 4.75 -7.42 5.82
N VAL A 112 4.15 -8.61 5.86
CA VAL A 112 4.66 -9.74 6.67
C VAL A 112 6.02 -10.20 6.14
N LEU A 113 6.17 -10.37 4.82
CA LEU A 113 7.46 -10.74 4.21
C LEU A 113 8.53 -9.69 4.52
N TRP A 114 8.22 -8.41 4.36
CA TRP A 114 9.09 -7.31 4.71
C TRP A 114 9.57 -7.39 6.17
N GLY A 115 8.64 -7.50 7.12
CA GLY A 115 8.97 -7.57 8.54
C GLY A 115 9.83 -8.77 8.89
N VAL A 116 9.40 -9.97 8.50
CA VAL A 116 10.06 -11.22 8.87
C VAL A 116 11.45 -11.34 8.24
N ILE A 117 11.54 -11.12 6.92
CA ILE A 117 12.82 -11.27 6.21
C ILE A 117 13.77 -10.13 6.58
N GLY A 118 13.28 -8.87 6.59
CA GLY A 118 14.11 -7.71 6.90
C GLY A 118 14.64 -7.74 8.33
N PHE A 119 13.78 -8.10 9.30
CA PHE A 119 14.21 -8.28 10.68
C PHE A 119 15.28 -9.37 10.82
N THR A 120 15.04 -10.53 10.22
CA THR A 120 15.96 -11.66 10.32
C THR A 120 17.34 -11.33 9.71
N LEU A 121 17.35 -10.77 8.50
CA LEU A 121 18.59 -10.36 7.84
C LEU A 121 19.31 -9.26 8.62
N GLY A 122 18.59 -8.29 9.16
CA GLY A 122 19.15 -7.21 9.97
C GLY A 122 19.78 -7.70 11.27
N VAL A 123 19.09 -8.61 11.99
CA VAL A 123 19.66 -9.25 13.19
C VAL A 123 20.92 -10.03 12.85
N LEU A 124 20.91 -10.84 11.78
CA LEU A 124 22.09 -11.60 11.34
C LEU A 124 23.26 -10.67 10.97
N ALA A 125 23.00 -9.63 10.20
CA ALA A 125 24.03 -8.66 9.81
C ALA A 125 24.63 -7.92 11.01
N GLY A 126 23.77 -7.44 11.94
CA GLY A 126 24.22 -6.75 13.14
C GLY A 126 24.95 -7.63 14.13
N MET A 127 24.50 -8.89 14.28
CA MET A 127 25.13 -9.90 15.15
C MET A 127 26.56 -10.25 14.70
N TYR A 128 26.77 -10.33 13.37
CA TYR A 128 28.07 -10.65 12.75
C TYR A 128 28.72 -9.41 12.12
N ARG A 129 28.64 -8.26 12.77
CA ARG A 129 29.20 -6.98 12.30
C ARG A 129 30.62 -7.12 11.75
N GLY A 130 30.86 -6.58 10.55
CA GLY A 130 32.17 -6.59 9.88
C GLY A 130 32.52 -7.89 9.17
N SER A 131 31.74 -8.96 9.33
CA SER A 131 31.94 -10.24 8.64
C SER A 131 31.59 -10.16 7.14
N ARG A 132 31.99 -11.20 6.37
CA ARG A 132 31.57 -11.33 4.96
C ARG A 132 30.06 -11.42 4.81
N LEU A 133 29.37 -12.07 5.73
CA LEU A 133 27.91 -12.16 5.76
C LEU A 133 27.27 -10.78 5.92
N ASP A 134 27.75 -9.99 6.88
CA ASP A 134 27.27 -8.61 7.09
C ASP A 134 27.45 -7.76 5.83
N LYS A 135 28.64 -7.80 5.21
CA LYS A 135 28.91 -7.06 3.97
C LYS A 135 28.03 -7.52 2.80
N ALA A 136 27.77 -8.82 2.67
CA ALA A 136 26.92 -9.37 1.63
C ALA A 136 25.45 -8.92 1.82
N ILE A 137 24.93 -9.00 3.05
CA ILE A 137 23.56 -8.53 3.36
C ILE A 137 23.42 -7.03 3.11
N GLN A 138 24.39 -6.21 3.55
CA GLN A 138 24.38 -4.76 3.27
C GLN A 138 24.42 -4.45 1.77
N GLY A 139 25.34 -5.11 1.03
CA GLY A 139 25.48 -4.94 -0.41
C GLY A 139 24.18 -5.30 -1.14
N PHE A 140 23.56 -6.42 -0.78
CA PHE A 140 22.25 -6.82 -1.30
C PHE A 140 21.16 -5.77 -0.98
N SER A 141 21.08 -5.32 0.28
CA SER A 141 20.09 -4.34 0.68
C SER A 141 20.26 -3.00 -0.05
N LEU A 142 21.48 -2.50 -0.17
CA LEU A 142 21.77 -1.26 -0.90
C LEU A 142 21.43 -1.38 -2.39
N LEU A 143 21.72 -2.51 -3.00
CA LEU A 143 21.36 -2.78 -4.39
C LEU A 143 19.84 -2.76 -4.58
N CYS A 144 19.10 -3.44 -3.71
CA CYS A 144 17.65 -3.52 -3.81
C CYS A 144 16.95 -2.16 -3.58
N VAL A 145 17.45 -1.32 -2.67
CA VAL A 145 16.91 0.05 -2.47
C VAL A 145 17.16 0.95 -3.67
N SER A 146 18.26 0.72 -4.40
CA SER A 146 18.64 1.56 -5.54
C SER A 146 17.85 1.24 -6.81
N VAL A 147 17.08 0.15 -6.83
CA VAL A 147 16.35 -0.32 -8.03
C VAL A 147 14.86 0.00 -7.90
N PRO A 148 14.24 0.60 -8.94
CA PRO A 148 12.80 0.85 -8.92
C PRO A 148 11.98 -0.43 -8.79
N VAL A 149 10.91 -0.41 -7.97
CA VAL A 149 10.05 -1.57 -7.69
C VAL A 149 9.49 -2.21 -8.97
N PHE A 150 9.02 -1.40 -9.92
CA PHE A 150 8.46 -1.92 -11.16
C PHE A 150 9.49 -2.68 -12.00
N TRP A 151 10.75 -2.21 -12.00
CA TRP A 151 11.84 -2.88 -12.71
C TRP A 151 12.19 -4.23 -12.07
N LEU A 152 12.23 -4.30 -10.74
CA LEU A 152 12.36 -5.57 -10.01
C LEU A 152 11.22 -6.52 -10.34
N GLY A 153 9.98 -6.01 -10.42
CA GLY A 153 8.82 -6.81 -10.82
C GLY A 153 8.98 -7.42 -12.20
N LEU A 154 9.43 -6.63 -13.18
CA LEU A 154 9.69 -7.12 -14.54
C LEU A 154 10.82 -8.16 -14.57
N LEU A 155 11.89 -7.93 -13.79
CA LEU A 155 13.00 -8.86 -13.68
C LEU A 155 12.55 -10.19 -13.04
N PHE A 156 11.74 -10.14 -12.00
CA PHE A 156 11.17 -11.32 -11.34
C PHE A 156 10.24 -12.08 -12.28
N LEU A 157 9.37 -11.37 -13.01
CA LEU A 157 8.54 -11.97 -14.05
C LEU A 157 9.39 -12.72 -15.09
N MET A 158 10.42 -12.06 -15.62
CA MET A 158 11.27 -12.64 -16.63
C MET A 158 12.01 -13.89 -16.14
N ILE A 159 12.53 -13.85 -14.92
CA ILE A 159 13.30 -14.97 -14.36
C ILE A 159 12.37 -16.09 -13.90
N PHE A 160 11.46 -15.79 -13.00
CA PHE A 160 10.69 -16.81 -12.27
C PHE A 160 9.44 -17.29 -12.98
N ALA A 161 8.79 -16.43 -13.78
CA ALA A 161 7.59 -16.81 -14.50
C ALA A 161 7.89 -17.26 -15.93
N VAL A 162 8.75 -16.54 -16.67
CA VAL A 162 9.01 -16.86 -18.07
C VAL A 162 10.11 -17.94 -18.24
N LYS A 163 11.30 -17.73 -17.61
CA LYS A 163 12.44 -18.65 -17.80
C LYS A 163 12.32 -19.91 -16.97
N LEU A 164 12.04 -19.77 -15.67
CA LEU A 164 11.97 -20.89 -14.74
C LEU A 164 10.58 -21.54 -14.67
N GLN A 165 9.54 -20.82 -15.07
CA GLN A 165 8.12 -21.26 -15.04
C GLN A 165 7.67 -21.75 -13.65
N TRP A 166 8.24 -21.17 -12.61
CA TRP A 166 7.90 -21.52 -11.23
C TRP A 166 6.64 -20.82 -10.75
N PHE A 167 6.31 -19.66 -11.31
CA PHE A 167 5.18 -18.84 -10.91
C PHE A 167 4.36 -18.40 -12.12
N PRO A 168 3.07 -18.09 -11.94
CA PRO A 168 2.21 -17.57 -12.97
C PRO A 168 2.65 -16.16 -13.42
N LEU A 169 2.38 -15.84 -14.69
CA LEU A 169 2.75 -14.56 -15.28
C LEU A 169 1.91 -13.38 -14.76
N ALA A 170 0.63 -13.63 -14.47
CA ALA A 170 -0.34 -12.56 -14.23
C ALA A 170 -1.55 -13.06 -13.44
N LEU A 171 -2.42 -12.11 -13.03
CA LEU A 171 -3.71 -12.32 -12.38
C LEU A 171 -3.61 -12.82 -10.92
N ALA A 172 -4.75 -12.91 -10.25
CA ALA A 172 -4.85 -13.40 -8.88
C ALA A 172 -5.29 -14.88 -8.80
N ALA A 173 -5.62 -15.48 -9.97
CA ALA A 173 -6.13 -16.84 -10.06
C ALA A 173 -5.90 -17.42 -11.48
N PRO A 174 -5.95 -18.74 -11.65
CA PRO A 174 -5.83 -19.38 -12.95
C PRO A 174 -6.94 -18.95 -13.90
N ILE A 175 -6.57 -18.77 -15.19
CA ILE A 175 -7.52 -18.40 -16.24
C ILE A 175 -8.53 -19.55 -16.45
N GLY A 176 -9.81 -19.18 -16.57
CA GLY A 176 -10.91 -20.14 -16.86
C GLY A 176 -11.53 -20.82 -15.65
N LYS A 177 -11.04 -20.57 -14.44
CA LYS A 177 -11.70 -21.03 -13.21
C LYS A 177 -12.65 -19.98 -12.64
N LEU A 178 -13.81 -20.41 -12.17
CA LEU A 178 -14.71 -19.58 -11.39
C LEU A 178 -14.09 -19.31 -10.01
N HIS A 179 -14.45 -18.18 -9.40
CA HIS A 179 -13.88 -17.76 -8.10
C HIS A 179 -14.04 -18.83 -6.99
N GLU A 180 -15.13 -19.58 -7.03
CA GLU A 180 -15.44 -20.65 -6.09
C GLU A 180 -14.59 -21.92 -6.30
N GLU A 181 -14.01 -22.09 -7.49
CA GLU A 181 -13.18 -23.25 -7.85
C GLU A 181 -11.68 -23.00 -7.58
N VAL A 182 -11.31 -21.76 -7.27
CA VAL A 182 -9.91 -21.40 -7.03
C VAL A 182 -9.49 -21.82 -5.63
N THR A 183 -8.53 -22.72 -5.57
CA THR A 183 -7.97 -23.20 -4.29
C THR A 183 -7.10 -22.14 -3.61
N LEU A 184 -6.99 -22.22 -2.29
CA LEU A 184 -6.11 -21.33 -1.53
C LEU A 184 -4.64 -21.42 -1.99
N ALA A 185 -4.18 -22.61 -2.37
CA ALA A 185 -2.83 -22.84 -2.88
C ALA A 185 -2.58 -22.09 -4.19
N GLU A 186 -3.54 -22.08 -5.10
CA GLU A 186 -3.48 -21.34 -6.35
C GLU A 186 -3.47 -19.82 -6.09
N GLN A 187 -4.31 -19.32 -5.19
CA GLN A 187 -4.30 -17.89 -4.80
C GLN A 187 -2.95 -17.48 -4.24
N ILE A 188 -2.39 -18.26 -3.33
CA ILE A 188 -1.05 -18.01 -2.77
C ILE A 188 0.00 -18.04 -3.88
N HIS A 189 -0.05 -18.98 -4.79
CA HIS A 189 0.90 -19.12 -5.88
C HIS A 189 0.93 -17.89 -6.81
N HIS A 190 -0.24 -17.32 -7.10
CA HIS A 190 -0.37 -16.07 -7.85
C HIS A 190 0.06 -14.83 -7.06
N LEU A 191 -0.02 -14.89 -5.73
CA LEU A 191 0.27 -13.78 -4.84
C LEU A 191 1.77 -13.62 -4.53
N ILE A 192 2.55 -14.72 -4.53
CA ILE A 192 3.95 -14.74 -4.08
C ILE A 192 4.80 -13.73 -4.84
N LEU A 193 4.79 -13.76 -6.16
CA LEU A 193 5.69 -12.95 -6.97
C LEU A 193 5.39 -11.44 -6.87
N PRO A 194 4.13 -10.99 -6.97
CA PRO A 194 3.76 -9.61 -6.68
C PRO A 194 4.12 -9.16 -5.25
N ALA A 195 3.87 -10.02 -4.25
CA ALA A 195 4.16 -9.71 -2.85
C ALA A 195 5.67 -9.62 -2.57
N LEU A 196 6.48 -10.51 -3.14
CA LEU A 196 7.93 -10.43 -3.07
C LEU A 196 8.43 -9.13 -3.71
N THR A 197 7.94 -8.79 -4.90
CA THR A 197 8.31 -7.55 -5.58
C THR A 197 8.01 -6.33 -4.72
N LEU A 198 6.82 -6.25 -4.17
CA LEU A 198 6.39 -5.14 -3.31
C LEU A 198 7.20 -5.09 -2.00
N SER A 199 7.63 -6.23 -1.47
CA SER A 199 8.33 -6.30 -0.19
C SER A 199 9.83 -5.97 -0.27
N VAL A 200 10.48 -6.10 -1.42
CA VAL A 200 11.97 -6.03 -1.55
C VAL A 200 12.54 -4.72 -1.02
N THR A 201 11.95 -3.57 -1.37
CA THR A 201 12.44 -2.27 -0.91
C THR A 201 12.31 -2.13 0.60
N GLY A 202 11.18 -2.57 1.15
CA GLY A 202 10.94 -2.58 2.58
C GLY A 202 11.81 -3.57 3.35
N ILE A 203 12.06 -4.78 2.80
CA ILE A 203 13.01 -5.73 3.36
C ILE A 203 14.37 -5.08 3.53
N SER A 204 14.83 -4.35 2.52
CA SER A 204 16.14 -3.72 2.51
C SER A 204 16.24 -2.60 3.54
N ALA A 205 15.26 -1.71 3.59
CA ALA A 205 15.19 -0.63 4.57
C ALA A 205 15.15 -1.18 6.02
N MET A 206 14.29 -2.16 6.26
CA MET A 206 14.16 -2.83 7.54
C MET A 206 15.45 -3.53 7.96
N THR A 207 16.12 -4.21 7.02
CA THR A 207 17.40 -4.89 7.26
C THR A 207 18.47 -3.91 7.75
N LEU A 208 18.64 -2.77 7.08
CA LEU A 208 19.64 -1.78 7.44
C LEU A 208 19.35 -1.15 8.81
N GLN A 209 18.11 -0.78 9.08
CA GLN A 209 17.70 -0.19 10.37
C GLN A 209 17.82 -1.20 11.53
N THR A 210 17.37 -2.43 11.31
CA THR A 210 17.50 -3.51 12.30
C THR A 210 18.95 -3.82 12.61
N ARG A 211 19.80 -3.83 11.56
CA ARG A 211 21.24 -4.03 11.71
C ARG A 211 21.88 -2.97 12.59
N GLU A 212 21.61 -1.70 12.34
CA GLU A 212 22.14 -0.59 13.14
C GLU A 212 21.71 -0.70 14.60
N LYS A 213 20.42 -0.96 14.82
CA LYS A 213 19.91 -1.14 16.18
C LYS A 213 20.51 -2.36 16.88
N MET A 214 20.73 -3.45 16.17
CA MET A 214 21.40 -4.64 16.71
C MET A 214 22.85 -4.35 17.10
N ILE A 215 23.58 -3.57 16.30
CA ILE A 215 24.95 -3.15 16.62
C ILE A 215 25.00 -2.28 17.88
N GLU A 216 24.07 -1.31 17.99
CA GLU A 216 23.93 -0.47 19.17
C GLU A 216 23.70 -1.32 20.43
N VAL A 217 22.71 -2.22 20.38
CA VAL A 217 22.36 -3.12 21.48
C VAL A 217 23.55 -4.02 21.86
N MET A 218 24.28 -4.58 20.89
CA MET A 218 25.44 -5.44 21.15
C MET A 218 26.61 -4.69 21.82
N GLY A 219 26.68 -3.36 21.69
CA GLY A 219 27.69 -2.50 22.34
C GLY A 219 27.33 -2.06 23.76
N THR A 220 26.16 -2.42 24.27
CA THR A 220 25.71 -1.99 25.62
C THR A 220 26.41 -2.73 26.76
N ASN A 221 26.45 -2.08 27.93
CA ASN A 221 27.09 -2.63 29.13
C ASN A 221 26.47 -3.97 29.58
N TYR A 222 25.15 -4.14 29.44
CA TYR A 222 24.50 -5.41 29.82
C TYR A 222 24.87 -6.56 28.89
N MET A 223 25.15 -6.28 27.60
CA MET A 223 25.68 -7.28 26.66
C MET A 223 27.15 -7.66 26.95
N LEU A 224 27.95 -6.69 27.37
CA LEU A 224 29.32 -6.93 27.83
C LEU A 224 29.32 -7.77 29.12
N PHE A 225 28.43 -7.48 30.06
CA PHE A 225 28.25 -8.26 31.28
C PHE A 225 27.81 -9.71 31.00
N ALA A 226 26.85 -9.91 30.10
CA ALA A 226 26.44 -11.25 29.65
C ALA A 226 27.60 -12.03 29.01
N LYS A 227 28.47 -11.35 28.23
CA LYS A 227 29.69 -11.93 27.68
C LYS A 227 30.67 -12.35 28.78
N ALA A 228 30.87 -11.51 29.80
CA ALA A 228 31.74 -11.80 30.92
C ALA A 228 31.26 -13.01 31.76
N ARG A 229 29.94 -13.26 31.77
CA ARG A 229 29.32 -14.45 32.39
C ARG A 229 29.47 -15.72 31.58
N GLY A 230 30.14 -15.68 30.41
CA GLY A 230 30.35 -16.83 29.57
C GLY A 230 29.22 -17.14 28.57
N GLU A 231 28.22 -16.25 28.41
CA GLU A 231 27.17 -16.44 27.42
C GLU A 231 27.74 -16.32 26.00
N ASN A 232 27.42 -17.31 25.15
CA ASN A 232 27.82 -17.28 23.75
C ASN A 232 27.02 -16.22 22.97
N LEU A 233 27.42 -15.91 21.72
CA LEU A 233 26.81 -14.88 20.91
C LEU A 233 25.31 -15.08 20.74
N TRP A 234 24.87 -16.31 20.41
CA TRP A 234 23.45 -16.63 20.18
C TRP A 234 22.61 -16.51 21.47
N GLN A 235 23.16 -16.94 22.62
CA GLN A 235 22.49 -16.78 23.92
C GLN A 235 22.29 -15.30 24.26
N ARG A 236 23.30 -14.46 24.08
CA ARG A 236 23.21 -13.01 24.30
C ARG A 236 22.15 -12.37 23.39
N VAL A 237 22.17 -12.70 22.10
CA VAL A 237 21.18 -12.16 21.15
C VAL A 237 19.78 -12.60 21.54
N ARG A 238 19.54 -13.90 21.77
CA ARG A 238 18.21 -14.43 22.06
C ARG A 238 17.65 -13.93 23.40
N ARG A 239 18.47 -13.89 24.46
CA ARG A 239 18.00 -13.55 25.82
C ARG A 239 17.92 -12.06 26.07
N HIS A 240 18.81 -11.27 25.48
CA HIS A 240 18.97 -9.86 25.81
C HIS A 240 18.81 -8.95 24.60
N GLY A 241 19.25 -9.37 23.39
CA GLY A 241 19.28 -8.56 22.19
C GLY A 241 17.92 -8.41 21.53
N LEU A 242 17.27 -9.52 21.18
CA LEU A 242 16.05 -9.51 20.36
C LEU A 242 14.95 -8.64 20.94
N ARG A 243 14.74 -8.69 22.25
CA ARG A 243 13.69 -7.89 22.91
C ARG A 243 13.89 -6.39 22.74
N ASN A 244 15.15 -5.94 22.83
CA ASN A 244 15.49 -4.53 22.73
C ASN A 244 15.53 -4.01 21.28
N VAL A 245 15.76 -4.91 20.30
CA VAL A 245 15.75 -4.59 18.88
C VAL A 245 14.32 -4.66 18.32
N LEU A 246 13.49 -5.58 18.81
CA LEU A 246 12.15 -5.83 18.26
C LEU A 246 11.23 -4.61 18.42
N MET A 247 11.24 -3.94 19.57
CA MET A 247 10.32 -2.85 19.86
C MET A 247 10.42 -1.69 18.84
N PRO A 248 11.60 -1.05 18.62
CA PRO A 248 11.70 0.01 17.62
C PRO A 248 11.44 -0.47 16.19
N VAL A 249 11.79 -1.73 15.89
CA VAL A 249 11.58 -2.32 14.55
C VAL A 249 10.08 -2.52 14.27
N VAL A 250 9.33 -3.05 15.23
CA VAL A 250 7.87 -3.19 15.10
C VAL A 250 7.21 -1.82 14.90
N THR A 251 7.66 -0.81 15.61
CA THR A 251 7.15 0.56 15.44
C THR A 251 7.36 1.08 14.02
N LEU A 252 8.57 0.90 13.48
CA LEU A 252 8.88 1.27 12.08
C LEU A 252 8.06 0.47 11.08
N GLN A 253 7.84 -0.81 11.35
CA GLN A 253 7.03 -1.69 10.51
C GLN A 253 5.60 -1.16 10.36
N PHE A 254 4.96 -0.75 11.44
CA PHE A 254 3.61 -0.17 11.38
C PHE A 254 3.59 1.21 10.71
N ALA A 255 4.61 2.02 10.94
CA ALA A 255 4.70 3.35 10.32
C ALA A 255 4.77 3.29 8.79
N SER A 256 5.49 2.31 8.26
CA SER A 256 5.71 2.17 6.82
C SER A 256 4.58 1.44 6.09
N PHE A 257 3.53 0.99 6.79
CA PHE A 257 2.41 0.27 6.16
C PHE A 257 1.75 1.06 5.02
N ASN A 258 1.61 2.38 5.18
CA ASN A 258 1.00 3.23 4.17
C ASN A 258 1.84 3.39 2.89
N GLU A 259 3.16 3.23 2.98
CA GLU A 259 4.05 3.28 1.81
C GLU A 259 3.77 2.13 0.84
N LEU A 260 3.33 0.98 1.38
CA LEU A 260 2.92 -0.17 0.58
C LEU A 260 1.74 0.13 -0.35
N PHE A 261 0.83 1.01 0.05
CA PHE A 261 -0.34 1.34 -0.76
C PHE A 261 0.06 2.00 -2.09
N GLY A 262 1.01 2.95 -2.05
CA GLY A 262 1.56 3.56 -3.27
C GLY A 262 2.34 2.56 -4.14
N GLY A 263 3.12 1.68 -3.51
CA GLY A 263 3.89 0.63 -4.19
C GLY A 263 3.01 -0.48 -4.78
N ALA A 264 1.87 -0.79 -4.16
CA ALA A 264 0.93 -1.81 -4.61
C ALA A 264 0.41 -1.52 -6.02
N VAL A 265 0.13 -0.26 -6.37
CA VAL A 265 -0.31 0.16 -7.72
C VAL A 265 0.67 -0.31 -8.80
N LEU A 266 1.98 -0.14 -8.55
CA LEU A 266 3.02 -0.54 -9.49
C LEU A 266 3.14 -2.06 -9.61
N ALA A 267 3.10 -2.78 -8.50
CA ALA A 267 3.12 -4.24 -8.49
C ALA A 267 1.87 -4.82 -9.19
N GLU A 268 0.69 -4.31 -8.89
CA GLU A 268 -0.57 -4.70 -9.52
C GLU A 268 -0.54 -4.49 -11.03
N THR A 269 0.02 -3.37 -11.50
CA THR A 269 0.14 -3.08 -12.93
C THR A 269 1.09 -4.06 -13.62
N VAL A 270 2.28 -4.31 -13.04
CA VAL A 270 3.30 -5.20 -13.62
C VAL A 270 2.78 -6.63 -13.74
N PHE A 271 2.12 -7.14 -12.70
CA PHE A 271 1.59 -8.51 -12.65
C PHE A 271 0.15 -8.64 -13.14
N SER A 272 -0.46 -7.56 -13.67
CA SER A 272 -1.89 -7.52 -14.01
C SER A 272 -2.76 -8.08 -12.87
N TYR A 273 -2.35 -7.85 -11.63
CA TYR A 273 -3.07 -8.29 -10.45
C TYR A 273 -4.32 -7.40 -10.29
N PRO A 274 -5.54 -7.97 -10.19
CA PRO A 274 -6.79 -7.23 -10.35
C PRO A 274 -7.18 -6.44 -9.09
N GLY A 275 -6.25 -5.65 -8.57
CA GLY A 275 -6.43 -4.82 -7.40
C GLY A 275 -6.96 -3.41 -7.69
N LEU A 276 -6.94 -2.56 -6.66
CA LEU A 276 -7.44 -1.20 -6.70
C LEU A 276 -6.57 -0.27 -7.56
N GLY A 277 -5.24 -0.49 -7.58
CA GLY A 277 -4.30 0.31 -8.35
C GLY A 277 -4.49 0.16 -9.86
N GLY A 278 -4.67 -1.06 -10.34
CA GLY A 278 -5.03 -1.31 -11.74
C GLY A 278 -6.39 -0.72 -12.10
N THR A 279 -7.33 -0.77 -11.16
CA THR A 279 -8.68 -0.20 -11.32
C THR A 279 -8.66 1.32 -11.43
N VAL A 280 -7.88 2.03 -10.60
CA VAL A 280 -7.77 3.49 -10.68
C VAL A 280 -7.11 3.94 -11.99
N THR A 281 -6.09 3.21 -12.44
CA THR A 281 -5.44 3.46 -13.73
C THR A 281 -6.44 3.32 -14.88
N MET A 282 -7.23 2.25 -14.87
CA MET A 282 -8.27 2.01 -15.89
C MET A 282 -9.36 3.09 -15.85
N ALA A 283 -9.81 3.48 -14.66
CA ALA A 283 -10.80 4.53 -14.48
C ALA A 283 -10.31 5.88 -15.04
N GLY A 284 -9.03 6.22 -14.80
CA GLY A 284 -8.40 7.42 -15.34
C GLY A 284 -8.29 7.40 -16.86
N LEU A 285 -7.80 6.29 -17.44
CA LEU A 285 -7.62 6.15 -18.88
C LEU A 285 -8.95 6.13 -19.67
N ARG A 286 -10.03 5.65 -19.05
CA ARG A 286 -11.35 5.59 -19.68
C ARG A 286 -12.29 6.72 -19.26
N GLY A 287 -11.85 7.63 -18.39
CA GLY A 287 -12.66 8.76 -17.95
C GLY A 287 -13.83 8.39 -17.04
N ASP A 288 -13.79 7.25 -16.32
CA ASP A 288 -14.81 6.88 -15.33
C ASP A 288 -14.70 7.75 -14.08
N LEU A 289 -15.36 8.87 -14.13
CA LEU A 289 -15.30 9.96 -13.15
C LEU A 289 -15.76 9.49 -11.76
N SER A 290 -16.89 8.81 -11.70
CA SER A 290 -17.45 8.32 -10.43
C SER A 290 -16.52 7.32 -9.76
N LEU A 291 -15.98 6.38 -10.52
CA LEU A 291 -15.06 5.36 -10.01
C LEU A 291 -13.72 6.00 -9.60
N LEU A 292 -13.15 6.87 -10.42
CA LEU A 292 -11.86 7.51 -10.11
C LEU A 292 -11.94 8.36 -8.85
N LEU A 293 -12.96 9.22 -8.75
CA LEU A 293 -13.16 10.07 -7.56
C LEU A 293 -13.49 9.24 -6.33
N GLY A 294 -14.31 8.19 -6.47
CA GLY A 294 -14.61 7.25 -5.39
C GLY A 294 -13.36 6.55 -4.84
N ILE A 295 -12.49 6.05 -5.72
CA ILE A 295 -11.22 5.44 -5.33
C ILE A 295 -10.28 6.47 -4.69
N ALA A 296 -10.22 7.70 -5.22
CA ALA A 296 -9.38 8.76 -4.67
C ALA A 296 -9.77 9.10 -3.23
N ILE A 297 -11.07 9.27 -2.95
CA ILE A 297 -11.59 9.50 -1.60
C ILE A 297 -11.30 8.31 -0.70
N PHE A 298 -11.61 7.10 -1.14
CA PHE A 298 -11.36 5.88 -0.38
C PHE A 298 -9.88 5.77 -0.01
N SER A 299 -8.98 5.99 -0.97
CA SER A 299 -7.53 5.95 -0.77
C SER A 299 -7.06 7.00 0.22
N ALA A 300 -7.56 8.23 0.13
CA ALA A 300 -7.25 9.30 1.06
C ALA A 300 -7.70 8.96 2.50
N VAL A 301 -8.91 8.43 2.67
CA VAL A 301 -9.41 7.95 3.97
C VAL A 301 -8.57 6.80 4.50
N PHE A 302 -8.27 5.80 3.66
CA PHE A 302 -7.48 4.63 4.04
C PHE A 302 -6.08 5.03 4.54
N VAL A 303 -5.37 5.85 3.77
CA VAL A 303 -4.03 6.34 4.15
C VAL A 303 -4.09 7.20 5.41
N PHE A 304 -5.09 8.07 5.54
CA PHE A 304 -5.27 8.89 6.73
C PHE A 304 -5.52 8.05 7.98
N VAL A 305 -6.42 7.07 7.90
CA VAL A 305 -6.73 6.15 9.02
C VAL A 305 -5.51 5.30 9.37
N GLY A 306 -4.79 4.80 8.37
CA GLY A 306 -3.53 4.08 8.57
C GLY A 306 -2.48 4.92 9.31
N ASN A 307 -2.29 6.18 8.92
CA ASN A 307 -1.40 7.12 9.60
C ASN A 307 -1.87 7.41 11.04
N LEU A 308 -3.17 7.54 11.25
CA LEU A 308 -3.73 7.76 12.59
C LEU A 308 -3.44 6.56 13.50
N ILE A 309 -3.68 5.34 13.02
CA ILE A 309 -3.37 4.10 13.74
C ILE A 309 -1.87 4.00 14.03
N ALA A 310 -1.02 4.27 13.05
CA ALA A 310 0.44 4.29 13.25
C ALA A 310 0.84 5.29 14.35
N ASN A 311 0.32 6.51 14.32
CA ASN A 311 0.60 7.53 15.34
C ASN A 311 0.15 7.09 16.75
N ILE A 312 -1.01 6.44 16.87
CA ILE A 312 -1.49 5.89 18.15
C ILE A 312 -0.55 4.79 18.65
N LEU A 313 -0.16 3.86 17.78
CA LEU A 313 0.78 2.79 18.11
C LEU A 313 2.16 3.34 18.53
N TYR A 314 2.66 4.39 17.87
CA TYR A 314 3.86 5.10 18.29
C TYR A 314 3.76 5.62 19.73
N GLY A 315 2.65 6.27 20.07
CA GLY A 315 2.44 6.80 21.43
C GLY A 315 2.32 5.71 22.51
N ILE A 316 1.93 4.48 22.13
CA ILE A 316 1.86 3.33 23.05
C ILE A 316 3.25 2.70 23.24
N VAL A 317 4.04 2.57 22.17
CA VAL A 317 5.34 1.88 22.18
C VAL A 317 6.45 2.77 22.75
N ASP A 318 6.42 4.07 22.50
CA ASP A 318 7.41 5.03 23.00
C ASP A 318 6.74 6.20 23.75
N PRO A 319 6.60 6.07 25.08
CA PRO A 319 6.00 7.11 25.91
C PRO A 319 6.78 8.44 25.93
N GLN A 320 8.08 8.45 25.62
CA GLN A 320 8.90 9.68 25.61
C GLN A 320 8.57 10.58 24.42
N LEU A 321 8.18 10.00 23.28
CA LEU A 321 7.69 10.76 22.12
C LEU A 321 6.30 11.37 22.36
N ARG A 322 5.58 10.89 23.35
CA ARG A 322 4.25 11.38 23.76
C ARG A 322 4.32 12.82 24.30
N GLU A 323 5.37 13.17 25.02
CA GLU A 323 5.54 14.50 25.61
C GLU A 323 6.02 15.56 24.61
N GLY A 324 6.83 15.17 23.61
CA GLY A 324 7.42 16.10 22.64
C GLY A 324 6.50 16.51 21.48
N ARG A 325 5.42 15.77 21.20
CA ARG A 325 4.52 16.03 20.06
C ARG A 325 3.11 16.50 20.45
N GLY A 326 2.85 16.76 21.73
CA GLY A 326 1.51 17.19 22.18
C GLY A 326 0.39 16.17 21.88
N MET A 327 0.75 14.90 21.66
CA MET A 327 -0.18 13.80 21.40
C MET A 327 -0.62 13.18 22.73
N LEU A 328 -1.65 13.72 23.34
CA LEU A 328 -2.43 13.34 24.53
C LEU A 328 -2.31 14.34 25.70
#